data_7b08b1453829035e050cb5775f8ecab0
#
_entry.id   7b08b1453829035e050cb5775f8ecab0
#
_cell.length_a   1.000
_cell.length_b   1.000
_cell.length_c   1.000
_cell.angle_alpha   90.00
_cell.angle_beta   90.00
_cell.angle_gamma   90.00
#
_symmetry.space_group_name_H-M   'P 1'
#
loop_
_entity.id
_entity.type
_entity.pdbx_description
1 polymer ?
#
loop_
_entity_poly.entity_id
_entity_poly.type
_entity_poly.pdbx_seq_one_letter_code
_entity_poly.pdbx_strand_id
1 'polypeptide(L)'
;MERKDLRNIAIIAHVDHGKTTLVDQLLKQAGAFRENQQVAERVMDSGDIERERGITILAKNCSCIYDGVKINIVDTPGHADFGGEVERVLKMVNGVLLLVDAAEGCMPQTRFVLQKALQQNLSLVVAINKIDRPDARIKEVIDEILELLMDLGATDEQLDSPMVFCSGRNGTASYDWVHPEQATDMKPLFDTILKYVKCPEGDPEAPFRMLCSSVDYNDFVGRMGVGRIQDGTVKVGDPVQVCDWHDDKVKINGRITKLFDFKANGREPCEVATAGDIIAFAGIPDVTIGNTICNPSKVEPLPFVKITDPTVEMTFAVNDSPFAGKEGKFVTSRQIRDRLMKELLKDVALKVEDSPTSDSFRVMGRGEMHLSILIETMRREGYELQVSPPHVLTHEENGKTMEPMERVVIDVPEEYQGAVMTALGARKALLMNMQPMNSRSRLEFRMPSRGLFGYRSQFLTDTHGEGIMNTIFDGYEEWQGDISTRSTGSIVSFETGEAVTYGLFNAQQRGTLLIGAGEKVYEGMVIGYTADGSDMDVNVCKTKHLTNTRASGSDDALRLVPISPLSLEGSLEFLAPDELLEVTPEHLRIRKRILDHDLRMKAYSKKKNG
;
A
#
# COMPACT_ATOMS: atom_id res chain seq x y z
N MET A 1 -6.58 9.76 -35.35
CA MET A 1 -5.17 9.99 -35.80
C MET A 1 -4.21 9.46 -34.78
N GLU A 2 -3.09 8.83 -35.22
CA GLU A 2 -2.03 8.44 -34.31
C GLU A 2 -1.14 9.64 -33.90
N ARG A 3 -0.89 9.81 -32.61
CA ARG A 3 0.02 10.82 -32.06
C ARG A 3 1.45 10.26 -32.03
N LYS A 4 2.16 10.35 -33.15
CA LYS A 4 3.55 9.84 -33.29
C LYS A 4 4.56 10.57 -32.40
N ASP A 5 4.23 11.77 -31.98
CA ASP A 5 4.99 12.65 -31.08
C ASP A 5 4.82 12.31 -29.59
N LEU A 6 4.07 11.24 -29.26
CA LEU A 6 3.69 10.91 -27.90
C LEU A 6 3.77 9.40 -27.63
N ARG A 7 4.25 9.03 -26.43
CA ARG A 7 4.16 7.68 -25.86
C ARG A 7 3.67 7.77 -24.41
N ASN A 8 2.71 6.92 -24.06
CA ASN A 8 2.20 6.79 -22.69
C ASN A 8 2.56 5.41 -22.18
N ILE A 9 3.42 5.32 -21.16
CA ILE A 9 3.87 4.05 -20.58
C ILE A 9 3.60 4.02 -19.07
N ALA A 10 3.29 2.83 -18.56
CA ALA A 10 3.29 2.55 -17.12
C ALA A 10 4.50 1.69 -16.77
N ILE A 11 5.12 1.93 -15.62
CA ILE A 11 6.21 1.08 -15.13
C ILE A 11 5.66 0.11 -14.10
N ILE A 12 5.84 -1.17 -14.37
CA ILE A 12 5.49 -2.28 -13.49
C ILE A 12 6.78 -2.86 -12.91
N ALA A 13 6.91 -2.87 -11.61
CA ALA A 13 8.07 -3.42 -10.93
C ALA A 13 7.68 -3.97 -9.56
N HIS A 14 8.42 -4.98 -9.10
CA HIS A 14 8.40 -5.34 -7.68
C HIS A 14 9.15 -4.29 -6.84
N VAL A 15 8.89 -4.29 -5.54
CA VAL A 15 9.64 -3.49 -4.57
C VAL A 15 11.13 -3.81 -4.73
N ASP A 16 11.98 -2.80 -4.63
CA ASP A 16 13.44 -2.88 -4.75
C ASP A 16 14.01 -3.34 -6.11
N HIS A 17 13.22 -3.64 -7.13
CA HIS A 17 13.74 -3.92 -8.49
C HIS A 17 14.41 -2.71 -9.16
N GLY A 18 14.40 -1.55 -8.52
CA GLY A 18 15.11 -0.35 -8.97
C GLY A 18 14.29 0.57 -9.88
N LYS A 19 12.96 0.55 -9.76
CA LYS A 19 12.03 1.37 -10.53
C LYS A 19 12.38 2.86 -10.48
N THR A 20 12.48 3.42 -9.29
CA THR A 20 12.78 4.84 -9.07
C THR A 20 14.12 5.23 -9.65
N THR A 21 15.16 4.39 -9.43
CA THR A 21 16.51 4.63 -9.95
C THR A 21 16.52 4.63 -11.48
N LEU A 22 15.78 3.70 -12.12
CA LEU A 22 15.66 3.63 -13.57
C LEU A 22 14.98 4.88 -14.13
N VAL A 23 13.86 5.30 -13.53
CA VAL A 23 13.13 6.51 -13.96
C VAL A 23 14.01 7.75 -13.81
N ASP A 24 14.73 7.90 -12.71
CA ASP A 24 15.65 9.01 -12.50
C ASP A 24 16.72 9.07 -13.60
N GLN A 25 17.25 7.93 -14.04
CA GLN A 25 18.22 7.88 -15.14
C GLN A 25 17.57 8.23 -16.48
N LEU A 26 16.37 7.74 -16.76
CA LEU A 26 15.63 8.13 -17.97
C LEU A 26 15.40 9.64 -18.01
N LEU A 27 14.94 10.24 -16.91
CA LEU A 27 14.70 11.68 -16.84
C LEU A 27 16.02 12.48 -17.00
N LYS A 28 17.11 12.03 -16.38
CA LYS A 28 18.43 12.68 -16.49
C LYS A 28 18.96 12.65 -17.92
N GLN A 29 18.96 11.47 -18.56
CA GLN A 29 19.52 11.30 -19.89
C GLN A 29 18.66 11.88 -21.01
N ALA A 30 17.36 12.02 -20.80
CA ALA A 30 16.47 12.79 -21.67
C ALA A 30 16.65 14.32 -21.54
N GLY A 31 17.58 14.81 -20.69
CA GLY A 31 17.81 16.24 -20.51
C GLY A 31 16.69 16.97 -19.79
N ALA A 32 15.87 16.27 -19.02
CA ALA A 32 14.70 16.84 -18.35
C ALA A 32 15.07 17.79 -17.18
N PHE A 33 16.33 17.80 -16.75
CA PHE A 33 16.86 18.66 -15.68
C PHE A 33 17.87 19.66 -16.21
N ARG A 34 17.95 20.85 -15.63
CA ARG A 34 18.97 21.84 -15.95
C ARG A 34 20.34 21.41 -15.42
N GLU A 35 21.43 21.69 -16.14
CA GLU A 35 22.79 21.23 -15.84
C GLU A 35 23.30 21.57 -14.41
N ASN A 36 22.73 22.58 -13.74
CA ASN A 36 23.11 23.01 -12.39
C ASN A 36 22.03 22.74 -11.33
N GLN A 37 20.99 21.97 -11.63
CA GLN A 37 19.94 21.65 -10.68
C GLN A 37 20.38 20.47 -9.82
N GLN A 38 20.61 20.69 -8.52
CA GLN A 38 20.71 19.59 -7.56
C GLN A 38 19.34 18.91 -7.47
N VAL A 39 19.20 17.83 -8.20
CA VAL A 39 17.99 17.00 -8.16
C VAL A 39 18.11 16.09 -6.94
N ALA A 40 17.15 16.15 -6.05
CA ALA A 40 17.06 15.16 -4.99
C ALA A 40 16.97 13.77 -5.63
N GLU A 41 17.79 12.82 -5.20
CA GLU A 41 17.66 11.43 -5.62
C GLU A 41 16.24 10.95 -5.30
N ARG A 42 15.66 10.13 -6.20
CA ARG A 42 14.30 9.57 -6.11
C ARG A 42 13.18 10.60 -6.33
N VAL A 43 13.18 11.21 -7.51
CA VAL A 43 12.14 12.18 -7.94
C VAL A 43 10.73 11.63 -7.82
N MET A 44 10.53 10.33 -8.08
CA MET A 44 9.22 9.69 -8.01
C MET A 44 8.78 9.30 -6.59
N ASP A 45 9.70 9.05 -5.66
CA ASP A 45 9.38 8.71 -4.26
C ASP A 45 9.43 9.97 -3.38
N SER A 46 8.46 10.84 -3.53
CA SER A 46 8.41 12.12 -2.79
C SER A 46 7.87 11.98 -1.36
N GLY A 47 7.20 10.87 -1.03
CA GLY A 47 6.67 10.58 0.30
C GLY A 47 7.71 9.94 1.23
N ASP A 48 7.86 10.45 2.46
CA ASP A 48 8.79 9.86 3.43
C ASP A 48 8.42 8.41 3.76
N ILE A 49 7.12 8.08 3.84
CA ILE A 49 6.61 6.74 4.07
C ILE A 49 6.91 5.81 2.88
N GLU A 50 6.78 6.29 1.65
CA GLU A 50 7.13 5.54 0.44
C GLU A 50 8.61 5.20 0.41
N ARG A 51 9.47 6.20 0.77
CA ARG A 51 10.93 6.01 0.84
C ARG A 51 11.37 5.02 1.91
N GLU A 52 10.77 5.09 3.09
CA GLU A 52 11.10 4.19 4.21
C GLU A 52 10.64 2.76 3.95
N ARG A 53 9.47 2.59 3.33
CA ARG A 53 8.88 1.27 3.06
C ARG A 53 9.30 0.69 1.72
N GLY A 54 9.94 1.48 0.85
CA GLY A 54 10.33 1.07 -0.50
C GLY A 54 9.15 0.81 -1.44
N ILE A 55 7.93 1.20 -1.10
CA ILE A 55 6.71 0.96 -1.88
C ILE A 55 6.14 2.24 -2.47
N THR A 56 5.62 2.17 -3.69
CA THR A 56 4.78 3.23 -4.26
C THR A 56 3.36 3.09 -3.71
N ILE A 57 2.86 4.13 -3.08
CA ILE A 57 1.50 4.18 -2.51
C ILE A 57 0.53 4.81 -3.50
N LEU A 58 0.91 5.94 -4.09
CA LEU A 58 0.10 6.68 -5.06
C LEU A 58 0.76 6.69 -6.42
N ALA A 59 -0.04 6.48 -7.47
CA ALA A 59 0.41 6.60 -8.85
C ALA A 59 0.89 8.04 -9.11
N LYS A 60 2.08 8.16 -9.69
CA LYS A 60 2.68 9.44 -10.04
C LYS A 60 2.93 9.52 -11.52
N ASN A 61 2.80 10.73 -12.07
CA ASN A 61 3.02 10.99 -13.47
C ASN A 61 4.22 11.91 -13.64
N CYS A 62 5.10 11.57 -14.57
CA CYS A 62 6.15 12.45 -15.05
C CYS A 62 6.30 12.30 -16.56
N SER A 63 7.06 13.18 -17.20
CA SER A 63 7.38 13.04 -18.62
C SER A 63 8.80 13.52 -18.93
N CYS A 64 9.34 12.98 -20.01
CA CYS A 64 10.56 13.46 -20.63
C CYS A 64 10.37 13.58 -22.16
N ILE A 65 11.30 14.25 -22.81
CA ILE A 65 11.33 14.37 -24.29
C ILE A 65 12.59 13.69 -24.76
N TYR A 66 12.43 12.69 -25.63
CA TYR A 66 13.56 12.00 -26.24
C TYR A 66 13.33 11.94 -27.75
N ASP A 67 14.32 12.38 -28.52
CA ASP A 67 14.28 12.47 -29.99
C ASP A 67 13.01 13.16 -30.55
N GLY A 68 12.59 14.25 -29.88
CA GLY A 68 11.39 15.03 -30.24
C GLY A 68 10.06 14.38 -29.85
N VAL A 69 10.07 13.17 -29.27
CA VAL A 69 8.88 12.46 -28.79
C VAL A 69 8.73 12.64 -27.28
N LYS A 70 7.56 13.05 -26.84
CA LYS A 70 7.20 13.12 -25.43
C LYS A 70 6.86 11.72 -24.90
N ILE A 71 7.52 11.28 -23.84
CA ILE A 71 7.25 10.02 -23.15
C ILE A 71 6.65 10.34 -21.80
N ASN A 72 5.36 10.08 -21.63
CA ASN A 72 4.70 10.12 -20.33
C ASN A 72 4.96 8.80 -19.61
N ILE A 73 5.44 8.90 -18.40
CA ILE A 73 5.75 7.77 -17.53
C ILE A 73 4.81 7.83 -16.34
N VAL A 74 3.99 6.79 -16.17
CA VAL A 74 3.08 6.65 -15.04
C VAL A 74 3.64 5.58 -14.11
N ASP A 75 3.91 5.95 -12.89
CA ASP A 75 4.33 5.02 -11.86
C ASP A 75 3.13 4.25 -11.32
N THR A 76 3.23 2.93 -11.18
CA THR A 76 2.16 2.08 -10.67
C THR A 76 2.47 1.56 -9.27
N PRO A 77 1.50 1.59 -8.35
CA PRO A 77 1.62 0.86 -7.10
C PRO A 77 1.88 -0.62 -7.35
N GLY A 78 2.77 -1.23 -6.59
CA GLY A 78 3.08 -2.67 -6.71
C GLY A 78 2.25 -3.57 -5.81
N HIS A 79 1.58 -3.00 -4.79
CA HIS A 79 0.86 -3.78 -3.78
C HIS A 79 -0.59 -4.03 -4.18
N ALA A 80 -1.10 -5.23 -3.87
CA ALA A 80 -2.45 -5.68 -4.24
C ALA A 80 -3.58 -4.81 -3.65
N ASP A 81 -3.38 -4.22 -2.45
CA ASP A 81 -4.35 -3.30 -1.82
C ASP A 81 -4.67 -2.09 -2.69
N PHE A 82 -3.77 -1.75 -3.63
CA PHE A 82 -3.93 -0.66 -4.58
C PHE A 82 -4.36 -1.13 -5.98
N GLY A 83 -4.84 -2.37 -6.12
CA GLY A 83 -5.18 -2.99 -7.41
C GLY A 83 -6.14 -2.18 -8.27
N GLY A 84 -7.10 -1.48 -7.67
CA GLY A 84 -7.98 -0.59 -8.41
C GLY A 84 -7.29 0.65 -8.99
N GLU A 85 -6.19 1.13 -8.37
CA GLU A 85 -5.38 2.21 -8.93
C GLU A 85 -4.58 1.73 -10.12
N VAL A 86 -4.04 0.52 -10.04
CA VAL A 86 -3.34 -0.12 -11.15
C VAL A 86 -4.22 -0.21 -12.39
N GLU A 87 -5.46 -0.70 -12.26
CA GLU A 87 -6.39 -0.79 -13.40
C GLU A 87 -6.68 0.58 -14.03
N ARG A 88 -6.80 1.63 -13.22
CA ARG A 88 -7.04 2.99 -13.70
C ARG A 88 -5.83 3.57 -14.43
N VAL A 89 -4.63 3.34 -13.89
CA VAL A 89 -3.37 3.75 -14.52
C VAL A 89 -3.20 3.07 -15.87
N LEU A 90 -3.43 1.75 -15.95
CA LEU A 90 -3.30 0.99 -17.18
C LEU A 90 -4.25 1.48 -18.30
N LYS A 91 -5.41 2.06 -17.97
CA LYS A 91 -6.30 2.69 -18.95
C LYS A 91 -5.77 4.00 -19.53
N MET A 92 -4.83 4.65 -18.86
CA MET A 92 -4.24 5.90 -19.37
C MET A 92 -3.08 5.67 -20.34
N VAL A 93 -2.50 4.47 -20.37
CA VAL A 93 -1.26 4.17 -21.11
C VAL A 93 -1.51 3.29 -22.34
N ASN A 94 -0.52 3.23 -23.21
CA ASN A 94 -0.53 2.41 -24.43
C ASN A 94 0.45 1.24 -24.35
N GLY A 95 1.35 1.26 -23.39
CA GLY A 95 2.30 0.20 -23.14
C GLY A 95 2.76 0.16 -21.70
N VAL A 96 3.38 -0.94 -21.34
CA VAL A 96 3.94 -1.18 -20.03
C VAL A 96 5.41 -1.55 -20.13
N LEU A 97 6.21 -1.00 -19.25
CA LEU A 97 7.59 -1.38 -19.02
C LEU A 97 7.65 -2.29 -17.79
N LEU A 98 7.85 -3.58 -18.03
CA LEU A 98 8.03 -4.57 -16.97
C LEU A 98 9.50 -4.57 -16.53
N LEU A 99 9.74 -4.19 -15.29
CA LEU A 99 11.08 -4.15 -14.70
C LEU A 99 11.30 -5.36 -13.79
N VAL A 100 12.31 -6.16 -14.09
CA VAL A 100 12.66 -7.37 -13.35
C VAL A 100 14.12 -7.29 -12.89
N ASP A 101 14.39 -7.64 -11.64
CA ASP A 101 15.75 -7.73 -11.10
C ASP A 101 16.47 -8.97 -11.66
N ALA A 102 17.68 -8.81 -12.15
CA ALA A 102 18.48 -9.89 -12.75
C ALA A 102 18.90 -11.00 -11.78
N ALA A 103 18.84 -10.75 -10.46
CA ALA A 103 19.16 -11.74 -9.43
C ALA A 103 17.90 -12.37 -8.82
N GLU A 104 16.88 -11.54 -8.53
CA GLU A 104 15.65 -11.99 -7.86
C GLU A 104 14.65 -12.65 -8.83
N GLY A 105 14.58 -12.16 -10.07
CA GLY A 105 13.65 -12.70 -11.08
C GLY A 105 12.22 -12.21 -10.93
N CYS A 106 11.26 -13.02 -11.42
CA CYS A 106 9.85 -12.68 -11.43
C CYS A 106 9.20 -12.87 -10.08
N MET A 107 8.77 -11.78 -9.45
CA MET A 107 8.12 -11.77 -8.15
C MET A 107 6.59 -11.82 -8.26
N PRO A 108 5.88 -12.47 -7.30
CA PRO A 108 4.43 -12.67 -7.36
C PRO A 108 3.59 -11.39 -7.49
N GLN A 109 4.01 -10.28 -6.90
CA GLN A 109 3.28 -9.00 -6.99
C GLN A 109 3.18 -8.48 -8.42
N THR A 110 4.21 -8.72 -9.23
CA THR A 110 4.26 -8.33 -10.64
C THR A 110 3.20 -9.06 -11.46
N ARG A 111 2.85 -10.30 -11.07
CA ARG A 111 1.89 -11.16 -11.77
C ARG A 111 0.52 -10.53 -11.95
N PHE A 112 -0.04 -9.93 -10.90
CA PHE A 112 -1.35 -9.30 -10.95
C PHE A 112 -1.37 -8.11 -11.93
N VAL A 113 -0.40 -7.20 -11.80
CA VAL A 113 -0.35 -6.00 -12.65
C VAL A 113 -0.10 -6.38 -14.11
N LEU A 114 0.79 -7.33 -14.35
CA LEU A 114 1.10 -7.85 -15.68
C LEU A 114 -0.12 -8.53 -16.31
N GLN A 115 -0.85 -9.37 -15.56
CA GLN A 115 -2.07 -9.99 -16.03
C GLN A 115 -3.10 -8.96 -16.52
N LYS A 116 -3.29 -7.88 -15.76
CA LYS A 116 -4.21 -6.80 -16.15
C LYS A 116 -3.72 -6.04 -17.40
N ALA A 117 -2.42 -5.84 -17.53
CA ALA A 117 -1.83 -5.22 -18.72
C ALA A 117 -2.02 -6.10 -19.97
N LEU A 118 -1.78 -7.41 -19.87
CA LEU A 118 -1.98 -8.37 -20.95
C LEU A 118 -3.45 -8.45 -21.37
N GLN A 119 -4.39 -8.49 -20.42
CA GLN A 119 -5.84 -8.49 -20.69
C GLN A 119 -6.31 -7.24 -21.44
N GLN A 120 -5.65 -6.08 -21.21
CA GLN A 120 -5.93 -4.82 -21.91
C GLN A 120 -5.20 -4.71 -23.26
N ASN A 121 -4.44 -5.73 -23.64
CA ASN A 121 -3.66 -5.78 -24.89
C ASN A 121 -2.68 -4.61 -25.04
N LEU A 122 -2.07 -4.20 -23.92
CA LEU A 122 -1.04 -3.15 -23.91
C LEU A 122 0.27 -3.69 -24.50
N SER A 123 1.03 -2.81 -25.16
CA SER A 123 2.38 -3.16 -25.63
C SER A 123 3.28 -3.46 -24.44
N LEU A 124 4.01 -4.56 -24.46
CA LEU A 124 4.93 -4.94 -23.40
C LEU A 124 6.38 -4.70 -23.83
N VAL A 125 7.15 -4.06 -22.97
CA VAL A 125 8.62 -3.97 -23.05
C VAL A 125 9.17 -4.50 -21.73
N VAL A 126 10.15 -5.39 -21.78
CA VAL A 126 10.78 -5.97 -20.60
C VAL A 126 12.15 -5.33 -20.38
N ALA A 127 12.40 -4.84 -19.17
CA ALA A 127 13.71 -4.35 -18.74
C ALA A 127 14.25 -5.24 -17.61
N ILE A 128 15.30 -6.00 -17.87
CA ILE A 128 16.00 -6.79 -16.86
C ILE A 128 17.07 -5.89 -16.26
N ASN A 129 16.87 -5.48 -15.02
CA ASN A 129 17.68 -4.48 -14.32
C ASN A 129 18.69 -5.11 -13.36
N LYS A 130 19.66 -4.32 -12.93
CA LYS A 130 20.74 -4.69 -12.01
C LYS A 130 21.64 -5.81 -12.56
N ILE A 131 21.87 -5.81 -13.87
CA ILE A 131 22.77 -6.76 -14.54
C ILE A 131 24.23 -6.62 -14.08
N ASP A 132 24.57 -5.53 -13.40
CA ASP A 132 25.86 -5.25 -12.77
C ASP A 132 26.08 -5.99 -11.44
N ARG A 133 25.08 -6.68 -10.92
CA ARG A 133 25.22 -7.48 -9.70
C ARG A 133 26.05 -8.76 -9.97
N PRO A 134 26.93 -9.16 -9.04
CA PRO A 134 27.73 -10.39 -9.18
C PRO A 134 26.89 -11.68 -9.11
N ASP A 135 25.70 -11.63 -8.53
CA ASP A 135 24.74 -12.72 -8.39
C ASP A 135 23.64 -12.71 -9.47
N ALA A 136 23.80 -11.91 -10.53
CA ALA A 136 22.86 -11.84 -11.64
C ALA A 136 22.79 -13.20 -12.38
N ARG A 137 21.57 -13.71 -12.59
CA ARG A 137 21.27 -14.99 -13.27
C ARG A 137 20.36 -14.74 -14.49
N ILE A 138 20.84 -13.90 -15.39
CA ILE A 138 20.06 -13.30 -16.47
C ILE A 138 19.34 -14.33 -17.33
N LYS A 139 20.02 -15.44 -17.67
CA LYS A 139 19.43 -16.48 -18.52
C LYS A 139 18.20 -17.13 -17.86
N GLU A 140 18.33 -17.49 -16.60
CA GLU A 140 17.25 -18.10 -15.81
C GLU A 140 16.09 -17.12 -15.65
N VAL A 141 16.38 -15.82 -15.47
CA VAL A 141 15.36 -14.78 -15.35
C VAL A 141 14.60 -14.59 -16.66
N ILE A 142 15.25 -14.69 -17.82
CA ILE A 142 14.58 -14.70 -19.13
C ILE A 142 13.57 -15.86 -19.22
N ASP A 143 14.01 -17.07 -18.84
CA ASP A 143 13.15 -18.26 -18.86
C ASP A 143 11.96 -18.09 -17.90
N GLU A 144 12.18 -17.56 -16.67
CA GLU A 144 11.11 -17.23 -15.72
C GLU A 144 10.10 -16.22 -16.24
N ILE A 145 10.56 -15.19 -16.97
CA ILE A 145 9.67 -14.19 -17.58
C ILE A 145 8.78 -14.83 -18.64
N LEU A 146 9.35 -15.68 -19.50
CA LEU A 146 8.61 -16.37 -20.54
C LEU A 146 7.60 -17.36 -19.94
N GLU A 147 7.99 -18.12 -18.92
CA GLU A 147 7.07 -18.99 -18.17
C GLU A 147 5.92 -18.20 -17.54
N LEU A 148 6.23 -17.06 -16.91
CA LEU A 148 5.21 -16.18 -16.33
C LEU A 148 4.23 -15.67 -17.38
N LEU A 149 4.71 -15.23 -18.55
CA LEU A 149 3.87 -14.76 -19.64
C LEU A 149 2.96 -15.87 -20.18
N MET A 150 3.50 -17.09 -20.36
CA MET A 150 2.71 -18.26 -20.77
C MET A 150 1.63 -18.62 -19.74
N ASP A 151 1.97 -18.63 -18.47
CA ASP A 151 1.03 -18.88 -17.36
C ASP A 151 -0.12 -17.87 -17.30
N LEU A 152 0.16 -16.63 -17.68
CA LEU A 152 -0.83 -15.54 -17.71
C LEU A 152 -1.67 -15.54 -19.00
N GLY A 153 -1.42 -16.48 -19.91
CA GLY A 153 -2.13 -16.60 -21.17
C GLY A 153 -1.78 -15.52 -22.18
N ALA A 154 -0.51 -15.09 -22.20
CA ALA A 154 0.00 -14.12 -23.17
C ALA A 154 -0.16 -14.65 -24.61
N THR A 155 -0.44 -13.77 -25.56
CA THR A 155 -0.47 -14.06 -26.98
C THR A 155 0.95 -14.23 -27.54
N ASP A 156 1.09 -14.85 -28.71
CA ASP A 156 2.39 -15.00 -29.38
C ASP A 156 3.09 -13.64 -29.56
N GLU A 157 2.34 -12.58 -29.91
CA GLU A 157 2.87 -11.20 -30.04
C GLU A 157 3.40 -10.67 -28.68
N GLN A 158 2.75 -11.02 -27.58
CA GLN A 158 3.17 -10.62 -26.23
C GLN A 158 4.35 -11.45 -25.73
N LEU A 159 4.48 -12.70 -26.15
CA LEU A 159 5.65 -13.54 -25.87
C LEU A 159 6.91 -13.06 -26.60
N ASP A 160 6.74 -12.50 -27.80
CA ASP A 160 7.83 -11.90 -28.59
C ASP A 160 8.20 -10.47 -28.13
N SER A 161 7.77 -10.06 -26.92
CA SER A 161 8.06 -8.73 -26.39
C SER A 161 9.57 -8.48 -26.27
N PRO A 162 10.06 -7.27 -26.65
CA PRO A 162 11.48 -6.96 -26.63
C PRO A 162 12.01 -6.93 -25.18
N MET A 163 13.20 -7.49 -24.99
CA MET A 163 13.93 -7.46 -23.72
C MET A 163 15.14 -6.55 -23.83
N VAL A 164 15.34 -5.69 -22.84
CA VAL A 164 16.47 -4.78 -22.70
C VAL A 164 17.16 -5.02 -21.36
N PHE A 165 18.48 -5.09 -21.35
CA PHE A 165 19.27 -5.38 -20.17
C PHE A 165 19.85 -4.08 -19.61
N CYS A 166 19.52 -3.76 -18.36
CA CYS A 166 19.77 -2.44 -17.78
C CYS A 166 20.58 -2.50 -16.48
N SER A 167 21.37 -1.45 -16.25
CA SER A 167 21.84 -1.09 -14.93
C SER A 167 21.34 0.31 -14.60
N GLY A 168 20.23 0.39 -13.86
CA GLY A 168 19.68 1.66 -13.41
C GLY A 168 20.67 2.45 -12.55
N ARG A 169 21.53 1.78 -11.80
CA ARG A 169 22.58 2.42 -11.00
C ARG A 169 23.64 3.11 -11.86
N ASN A 170 24.09 2.44 -12.92
CA ASN A 170 25.12 2.96 -13.82
C ASN A 170 24.53 3.84 -14.93
N GLY A 171 23.22 3.83 -15.12
CA GLY A 171 22.52 4.56 -16.19
C GLY A 171 22.80 3.99 -17.57
N THR A 172 22.91 2.67 -17.70
CA THR A 172 23.25 1.98 -18.94
C THR A 172 22.21 0.94 -19.33
N ALA A 173 22.01 0.74 -20.65
CA ALA A 173 21.13 -0.26 -21.21
C ALA A 173 21.78 -0.91 -22.45
N SER A 174 21.51 -2.19 -22.70
CA SER A 174 22.04 -2.96 -23.82
C SER A 174 21.00 -3.96 -24.36
N TYR A 175 21.11 -4.32 -25.62
CA TYR A 175 20.42 -5.47 -26.21
C TYR A 175 21.20 -6.77 -26.01
N ASP A 176 22.49 -6.68 -25.67
CA ASP A 176 23.38 -7.79 -25.40
C ASP A 176 23.67 -7.89 -23.90
N TRP A 177 23.26 -9.00 -23.29
CA TRP A 177 23.50 -9.25 -21.88
C TRP A 177 24.84 -9.97 -21.62
N VAL A 178 25.50 -10.48 -22.68
CA VAL A 178 26.78 -11.18 -22.57
C VAL A 178 27.92 -10.19 -22.39
N HIS A 179 27.79 -8.99 -23.02
CA HIS A 179 28.78 -7.92 -22.98
C HIS A 179 28.20 -6.60 -22.43
N PRO A 180 27.69 -6.60 -21.19
CA PRO A 180 27.03 -5.43 -20.61
C PRO A 180 27.99 -4.24 -20.41
N GLU A 181 29.31 -4.47 -20.37
CA GLU A 181 30.33 -3.43 -20.25
C GLU A 181 30.42 -2.50 -21.46
N GLN A 182 29.83 -2.90 -22.60
CA GLN A 182 29.79 -2.06 -23.82
C GLN A 182 28.66 -1.03 -23.78
N ALA A 183 27.74 -1.13 -22.83
CA ALA A 183 26.63 -0.20 -22.67
C ALA A 183 27.12 1.12 -22.09
N THR A 184 26.76 2.24 -22.73
CA THR A 184 27.22 3.59 -22.37
C THR A 184 26.11 4.49 -21.81
N ASP A 185 24.87 4.23 -22.22
CA ASP A 185 23.71 5.07 -21.93
C ASP A 185 22.40 4.27 -21.95
N MET A 186 21.26 4.94 -21.71
CA MET A 186 19.91 4.35 -21.74
C MET A 186 19.25 4.37 -23.11
N LYS A 187 19.98 4.77 -24.17
CA LYS A 187 19.44 4.86 -25.53
C LYS A 187 18.74 3.58 -26.00
N PRO A 188 19.29 2.36 -25.80
CA PRO A 188 18.61 1.12 -26.22
C PRO A 188 17.21 0.98 -25.62
N LEU A 189 17.00 1.41 -24.37
CA LEU A 189 15.68 1.36 -23.72
C LEU A 189 14.74 2.40 -24.32
N PHE A 190 15.20 3.64 -24.55
CA PHE A 190 14.38 4.66 -25.22
C PHE A 190 13.96 4.24 -26.62
N ASP A 191 14.90 3.77 -27.44
CA ASP A 191 14.65 3.34 -28.80
C ASP A 191 13.63 2.18 -28.83
N THR A 192 13.72 1.26 -27.87
CA THR A 192 12.77 0.16 -27.71
C THR A 192 11.36 0.68 -27.37
N ILE A 193 11.26 1.61 -26.42
CA ILE A 193 9.97 2.23 -26.07
C ILE A 193 9.36 2.91 -27.30
N LEU A 194 10.12 3.72 -28.03
CA LEU A 194 9.63 4.42 -29.20
C LEU A 194 9.19 3.48 -30.33
N LYS A 195 9.87 2.34 -30.49
CA LYS A 195 9.60 1.38 -31.57
C LYS A 195 8.42 0.45 -31.27
N TYR A 196 8.30 -0.03 -30.04
CA TYR A 196 7.35 -1.11 -29.71
C TYR A 196 6.10 -0.64 -28.98
N VAL A 197 6.14 0.49 -28.25
CA VAL A 197 4.93 1.02 -27.63
C VAL A 197 4.08 1.74 -28.67
N LYS A 198 2.82 1.34 -28.78
CA LYS A 198 1.84 1.93 -29.70
C LYS A 198 1.63 3.42 -29.39
N CYS A 199 1.45 4.21 -30.46
CA CYS A 199 1.09 5.63 -30.31
C CYS A 199 -0.33 5.74 -29.74
N PRO A 200 -0.62 6.76 -28.91
CA PRO A 200 -2.00 7.05 -28.55
C PRO A 200 -2.80 7.42 -29.81
N GLU A 201 -4.00 6.88 -29.90
CA GLU A 201 -4.96 7.22 -30.93
C GLU A 201 -6.02 8.17 -30.39
N GLY A 202 -6.52 9.08 -31.21
CA GLY A 202 -7.59 10.00 -30.87
C GLY A 202 -7.81 11.01 -32.00
N ASP A 203 -8.98 11.64 -32.04
CA ASP A 203 -9.31 12.68 -32.99
C ASP A 203 -9.27 14.04 -32.31
N PRO A 204 -8.27 14.91 -32.61
CA PRO A 204 -8.17 16.24 -32.02
C PRO A 204 -9.33 17.19 -32.38
N GLU A 205 -10.00 16.95 -33.49
CA GLU A 205 -11.11 17.78 -33.97
C GLU A 205 -12.48 17.30 -33.46
N ALA A 206 -12.54 16.10 -32.86
CA ALA A 206 -13.77 15.59 -32.26
C ALA A 206 -14.15 16.39 -31.00
N PRO A 207 -15.41 16.31 -30.53
CA PRO A 207 -15.79 16.86 -29.23
C PRO A 207 -14.94 16.26 -28.09
N PHE A 208 -14.45 17.13 -27.21
CA PHE A 208 -13.60 16.75 -26.10
C PHE A 208 -14.25 15.71 -25.19
N ARG A 209 -13.51 14.64 -24.89
CA ARG A 209 -13.85 13.62 -23.89
C ARG A 209 -12.59 13.15 -23.13
N MET A 210 -12.71 13.05 -21.83
CA MET A 210 -11.63 12.60 -20.94
C MET A 210 -12.20 11.81 -19.76
N LEU A 211 -11.62 10.65 -19.48
CA LEU A 211 -11.94 9.87 -18.26
C LEU A 211 -11.07 10.35 -17.09
N CYS A 212 -11.68 10.68 -15.97
CA CYS A 212 -10.99 10.97 -14.73
C CYS A 212 -10.49 9.66 -14.08
N SER A 213 -9.21 9.38 -14.17
CA SER A 213 -8.59 8.14 -13.67
C SER A 213 -8.05 8.26 -12.25
N SER A 214 -7.66 9.48 -11.83
CA SER A 214 -7.28 9.77 -10.45
C SER A 214 -7.71 11.19 -10.06
N VAL A 215 -7.78 11.44 -8.76
CA VAL A 215 -8.04 12.77 -8.21
C VAL A 215 -6.91 13.16 -7.30
N ASP A 216 -6.67 14.46 -7.21
CA ASP A 216 -5.72 15.05 -6.29
C ASP A 216 -6.31 16.31 -5.69
N TYR A 217 -5.74 16.79 -4.61
CA TYR A 217 -6.20 17.98 -3.93
C TYR A 217 -5.03 18.91 -3.57
N ASN A 218 -5.21 20.17 -3.82
CA ASN A 218 -4.28 21.21 -3.44
C ASN A 218 -5.05 22.38 -2.80
N ASP A 219 -4.59 22.87 -1.64
CA ASP A 219 -5.29 23.93 -0.89
C ASP A 219 -5.46 25.25 -1.69
N PHE A 220 -4.61 25.50 -2.70
CA PHE A 220 -4.68 26.71 -3.54
C PHE A 220 -5.52 26.55 -4.80
N VAL A 221 -5.64 25.34 -5.32
CA VAL A 221 -6.32 25.06 -6.59
C VAL A 221 -7.64 24.33 -6.37
N GLY A 222 -7.77 23.69 -5.22
CA GLY A 222 -8.88 22.79 -4.90
C GLY A 222 -8.68 21.40 -5.45
N ARG A 223 -9.78 20.70 -5.70
CA ARG A 223 -9.79 19.34 -6.26
C ARG A 223 -9.42 19.37 -7.73
N MET A 224 -8.55 18.45 -8.12
CA MET A 224 -8.07 18.27 -9.50
C MET A 224 -8.36 16.86 -9.96
N GLY A 225 -8.84 16.71 -11.18
CA GLY A 225 -8.92 15.41 -11.85
C GLY A 225 -7.70 15.19 -12.73
N VAL A 226 -7.24 13.94 -12.82
CA VAL A 226 -6.14 13.51 -13.68
C VAL A 226 -6.62 12.40 -14.61
N GLY A 227 -6.25 12.44 -15.88
CA GLY A 227 -6.59 11.42 -16.84
C GLY A 227 -5.99 11.65 -18.20
N ARG A 228 -6.28 10.72 -19.13
CA ARG A 228 -5.92 10.84 -20.54
C ARG A 228 -7.09 11.41 -21.33
N ILE A 229 -6.81 12.37 -22.18
CA ILE A 229 -7.79 12.86 -23.17
C ILE A 229 -8.00 11.78 -24.22
N GLN A 230 -9.24 11.31 -24.36
CA GLN A 230 -9.60 10.29 -25.33
C GLN A 230 -9.77 10.90 -26.72
N ASP A 231 -10.55 11.97 -26.81
CA ASP A 231 -10.84 12.69 -28.05
C ASP A 231 -10.89 14.20 -27.81
N GLY A 232 -10.68 14.95 -28.86
CA GLY A 232 -10.85 16.41 -28.87
C GLY A 232 -9.67 17.18 -28.31
N THR A 233 -9.90 18.47 -28.20
CA THR A 233 -8.97 19.46 -27.63
C THR A 233 -9.70 20.24 -26.56
N VAL A 234 -9.00 20.56 -25.45
CA VAL A 234 -9.52 21.38 -24.34
C VAL A 234 -8.58 22.53 -24.05
N LYS A 235 -9.17 23.68 -23.70
CA LYS A 235 -8.47 24.91 -23.34
C LYS A 235 -8.90 25.40 -21.97
N VAL A 236 -8.03 26.16 -21.33
CA VAL A 236 -8.40 26.91 -20.11
C VAL A 236 -9.56 27.84 -20.44
N GLY A 237 -10.61 27.80 -19.63
CA GLY A 237 -11.84 28.57 -19.81
C GLY A 237 -12.97 27.83 -20.52
N ASP A 238 -12.73 26.66 -21.09
CA ASP A 238 -13.76 25.91 -21.80
C ASP A 238 -14.86 25.42 -20.86
N PRO A 239 -16.14 25.51 -21.26
CA PRO A 239 -17.24 24.89 -20.55
C PRO A 239 -17.20 23.39 -20.78
N VAL A 240 -17.47 22.61 -19.72
CA VAL A 240 -17.51 21.16 -19.76
C VAL A 240 -18.72 20.63 -18.99
N GLN A 241 -19.15 19.42 -19.35
CA GLN A 241 -20.17 18.69 -18.61
C GLN A 241 -19.60 17.35 -18.16
N VAL A 242 -19.80 17.04 -16.88
CA VAL A 242 -19.42 15.76 -16.27
C VAL A 242 -20.58 14.78 -16.37
N CYS A 243 -20.30 13.56 -16.76
CA CYS A 243 -21.23 12.43 -16.72
C CYS A 243 -20.53 11.20 -16.14
N ASP A 244 -21.31 10.18 -15.82
CA ASP A 244 -20.83 8.93 -15.24
C ASP A 244 -21.35 7.74 -16.04
N TRP A 245 -20.53 6.66 -16.13
CA TRP A 245 -20.90 5.45 -16.86
C TRP A 245 -21.97 4.62 -16.14
N HIS A 246 -21.98 4.65 -14.80
CA HIS A 246 -22.86 3.84 -13.96
C HIS A 246 -24.07 4.61 -13.43
N ASP A 247 -24.06 5.94 -13.49
CA ASP A 247 -25.15 6.78 -12.99
C ASP A 247 -25.52 7.91 -13.96
N ASP A 248 -26.60 7.72 -14.70
CA ASP A 248 -27.13 8.70 -15.65
C ASP A 248 -27.61 10.01 -14.99
N LYS A 249 -27.72 10.05 -13.65
CA LYS A 249 -28.12 11.24 -12.89
C LYS A 249 -26.96 12.20 -12.68
N VAL A 250 -25.72 11.75 -12.82
CA VAL A 250 -24.54 12.61 -12.69
C VAL A 250 -24.45 13.51 -13.90
N LYS A 251 -24.83 14.77 -13.74
CA LYS A 251 -24.76 15.84 -14.75
C LYS A 251 -24.29 17.12 -14.08
N ILE A 252 -22.97 17.32 -14.00
CA ILE A 252 -22.36 18.49 -13.39
C ILE A 252 -21.84 19.40 -14.49
N ASN A 253 -22.33 20.63 -14.55
CA ASN A 253 -21.77 21.65 -15.42
C ASN A 253 -20.60 22.33 -14.74
N GLY A 254 -19.50 22.48 -15.46
CA GLY A 254 -18.28 23.09 -14.95
C GLY A 254 -17.55 23.88 -16.03
N ARG A 255 -16.45 24.46 -15.62
CA ARG A 255 -15.51 25.14 -16.50
C ARG A 255 -14.10 24.79 -16.10
N ILE A 256 -13.25 24.49 -17.07
CA ILE A 256 -11.82 24.26 -16.81
C ILE A 256 -11.18 25.58 -16.40
N THR A 257 -10.75 25.68 -15.16
CA THR A 257 -10.09 26.91 -14.64
C THR A 257 -8.58 26.87 -14.81
N LYS A 258 -7.99 25.67 -14.75
CA LYS A 258 -6.56 25.43 -14.97
C LYS A 258 -6.35 24.09 -15.62
N LEU A 259 -5.31 24.01 -16.45
CA LEU A 259 -4.77 22.79 -17.02
C LEU A 259 -3.30 22.67 -16.62
N PHE A 260 -2.84 21.45 -16.38
CA PHE A 260 -1.45 21.15 -16.05
C PHE A 260 -0.96 19.98 -16.89
N ASP A 261 0.20 20.15 -17.46
CA ASP A 261 0.99 19.09 -18.08
C ASP A 261 1.96 18.50 -17.04
N PHE A 262 2.31 17.23 -17.18
CA PHE A 262 3.29 16.58 -16.32
C PHE A 262 4.68 16.71 -16.94
N LYS A 263 5.65 17.10 -16.14
CA LYS A 263 7.08 17.22 -16.46
C LYS A 263 7.91 16.43 -15.45
N ALA A 264 9.21 16.33 -15.68
CA ALA A 264 10.12 15.67 -14.74
C ALA A 264 10.05 16.24 -13.31
N ASN A 265 9.85 17.54 -13.18
CA ASN A 265 9.83 18.25 -11.91
C ASN A 265 8.41 18.43 -11.31
N GLY A 266 7.40 17.74 -11.85
CA GLY A 266 6.03 17.85 -11.41
C GLY A 266 5.09 18.42 -12.46
N ARG A 267 4.15 19.26 -12.04
CA ARG A 267 3.09 19.81 -12.90
C ARG A 267 3.43 21.22 -13.34
N GLU A 268 3.33 21.47 -14.64
CA GLU A 268 3.45 22.82 -15.22
C GLU A 268 2.12 23.26 -15.81
N PRO A 269 1.69 24.52 -15.62
CA PRO A 269 0.49 25.05 -16.25
C PRO A 269 0.60 25.00 -17.78
N CYS A 270 -0.48 24.63 -18.44
CA CYS A 270 -0.61 24.69 -19.90
C CYS A 270 -1.94 25.32 -20.29
N GLU A 271 -2.01 25.94 -21.46
CA GLU A 271 -3.20 26.61 -21.97
C GLU A 271 -4.12 25.68 -22.76
N VAL A 272 -3.54 24.66 -23.38
CA VAL A 272 -4.23 23.76 -24.33
C VAL A 272 -3.69 22.35 -24.14
N ALA A 273 -4.58 21.35 -24.25
CA ALA A 273 -4.23 19.94 -24.30
C ALA A 273 -5.15 19.22 -25.30
N THR A 274 -4.65 18.15 -25.90
CA THR A 274 -5.35 17.47 -27.00
C THR A 274 -5.33 15.95 -26.84
N ALA A 275 -6.12 15.25 -27.65
CA ALA A 275 -6.26 13.80 -27.61
C ALA A 275 -4.92 13.07 -27.48
N GLY A 276 -4.85 12.11 -26.57
CA GLY A 276 -3.66 11.36 -26.20
C GLY A 276 -2.89 11.92 -24.99
N ASP A 277 -2.98 13.22 -24.69
CA ASP A 277 -2.25 13.83 -23.56
C ASP A 277 -2.79 13.33 -22.22
N ILE A 278 -1.89 13.11 -21.26
CA ILE A 278 -2.21 12.88 -19.85
C ILE A 278 -2.05 14.22 -19.12
N ILE A 279 -3.14 14.72 -18.54
CA ILE A 279 -3.21 16.04 -17.92
C ILE A 279 -3.86 16.01 -16.55
N ALA A 280 -3.61 17.05 -15.75
CA ALA A 280 -4.44 17.38 -14.61
C ALA A 280 -5.25 18.64 -14.91
N PHE A 281 -6.51 18.69 -14.45
CA PHE A 281 -7.40 19.83 -14.63
C PHE A 281 -8.07 20.22 -13.32
N ALA A 282 -8.42 21.48 -13.21
CA ALA A 282 -9.17 22.05 -12.08
C ALA A 282 -10.37 22.86 -12.57
N GLY A 283 -11.33 23.11 -11.66
CA GLY A 283 -12.54 23.91 -11.95
C GLY A 283 -13.84 23.14 -11.74
N ILE A 284 -13.76 21.87 -11.34
CA ILE A 284 -14.92 21.01 -11.06
C ILE A 284 -14.74 20.43 -9.63
N PRO A 285 -15.33 21.09 -8.60
CA PRO A 285 -15.11 20.69 -7.20
C PRO A 285 -15.57 19.25 -6.88
N ASP A 286 -16.63 18.79 -7.54
CA ASP A 286 -17.27 17.51 -7.26
C ASP A 286 -16.82 16.40 -8.21
N VAL A 287 -15.74 16.62 -8.99
CA VAL A 287 -15.21 15.56 -9.88
C VAL A 287 -14.72 14.38 -9.06
N THR A 288 -15.08 13.18 -9.51
CA THR A 288 -14.64 11.92 -8.89
C THR A 288 -13.97 11.00 -9.93
N ILE A 289 -13.29 9.98 -9.44
CA ILE A 289 -12.73 8.95 -10.30
C ILE A 289 -13.88 8.20 -11.01
N GLY A 290 -13.71 7.96 -12.32
CA GLY A 290 -14.72 7.33 -13.17
C GLY A 290 -15.62 8.31 -13.89
N ASN A 291 -15.66 9.56 -13.45
CA ASN A 291 -16.38 10.58 -14.19
C ASN A 291 -15.75 10.83 -15.57
N THR A 292 -16.59 11.01 -16.58
CA THR A 292 -16.18 11.48 -17.89
C THR A 292 -16.44 12.96 -18.02
N ILE A 293 -15.42 13.71 -18.39
CA ILE A 293 -15.51 15.14 -18.68
C ILE A 293 -15.69 15.31 -20.18
N CYS A 294 -16.79 15.90 -20.58
CA CYS A 294 -17.20 16.03 -21.96
C CYS A 294 -17.36 17.48 -22.40
N ASN A 295 -17.22 17.71 -23.70
CA ASN A 295 -17.75 18.92 -24.31
C ASN A 295 -19.29 18.91 -24.16
N PRO A 296 -19.95 20.03 -23.77
CA PRO A 296 -21.42 20.08 -23.62
C PRO A 296 -22.20 19.76 -24.88
N SER A 297 -21.58 19.87 -26.05
CA SER A 297 -22.23 19.53 -27.35
C SER A 297 -22.41 18.03 -27.54
N LYS A 298 -21.61 17.18 -26.86
CA LYS A 298 -21.66 15.72 -26.96
C LYS A 298 -21.26 15.11 -25.62
N VAL A 299 -22.26 14.73 -24.85
CA VAL A 299 -22.06 14.15 -23.51
C VAL A 299 -22.26 12.64 -23.58
N GLU A 300 -21.14 11.91 -23.63
CA GLU A 300 -21.12 10.45 -23.72
C GLU A 300 -20.13 9.90 -22.68
N PRO A 301 -20.59 9.10 -21.70
CA PRO A 301 -19.71 8.53 -20.70
C PRO A 301 -18.76 7.50 -21.31
N LEU A 302 -17.52 7.46 -20.83
CA LEU A 302 -16.53 6.45 -21.18
C LEU A 302 -16.66 5.25 -20.25
N PRO A 303 -16.48 4.01 -20.75
CA PRO A 303 -16.56 2.80 -19.94
C PRO A 303 -15.58 2.84 -18.76
N PHE A 304 -16.11 2.59 -17.59
CA PHE A 304 -15.34 2.59 -16.36
C PHE A 304 -15.67 1.37 -15.50
N VAL A 305 -14.65 0.74 -14.91
CA VAL A 305 -14.85 -0.34 -13.93
C VAL A 305 -15.07 0.29 -12.56
N LYS A 306 -16.20 -0.02 -11.93
CA LYS A 306 -16.55 0.51 -10.62
C LYS A 306 -15.44 0.20 -9.60
N ILE A 307 -15.12 1.19 -8.79
CA ILE A 307 -14.17 1.01 -7.69
C ILE A 307 -14.75 -0.01 -6.72
N THR A 308 -13.97 -1.02 -6.35
CA THR A 308 -14.38 -2.01 -5.34
C THR A 308 -14.64 -1.33 -4.01
N ASP A 309 -15.73 -1.71 -3.36
CA ASP A 309 -16.04 -1.21 -2.03
C ASP A 309 -14.96 -1.58 -1.01
N PRO A 310 -14.80 -0.81 0.08
CA PRO A 310 -13.94 -1.17 1.18
C PRO A 310 -14.26 -2.56 1.75
N THR A 311 -13.23 -3.28 2.19
CA THR A 311 -13.37 -4.63 2.77
C THR A 311 -13.04 -4.69 4.26
N VAL A 312 -12.35 -3.68 4.77
CA VAL A 312 -11.88 -3.60 6.16
C VAL A 312 -12.31 -2.28 6.80
N GLU A 313 -12.73 -2.32 8.05
CA GLU A 313 -13.02 -1.14 8.85
C GLU A 313 -12.22 -1.10 10.15
N MET A 314 -11.94 0.10 10.62
CA MET A 314 -11.40 0.39 11.95
C MET A 314 -12.14 1.59 12.56
N THR A 315 -12.23 1.62 13.88
CA THR A 315 -12.73 2.80 14.59
C THR A 315 -11.56 3.69 14.95
N PHE A 316 -11.61 4.95 14.49
CA PHE A 316 -10.68 6.01 14.91
C PHE A 316 -11.41 6.87 15.93
N ALA A 317 -10.79 7.10 17.08
CA ALA A 317 -11.39 7.88 18.16
C ALA A 317 -10.38 8.81 18.82
N VAL A 318 -10.89 9.78 19.56
CA VAL A 318 -10.06 10.61 20.45
C VAL A 318 -9.38 9.70 21.48
N ASN A 319 -8.10 9.93 21.71
CA ASN A 319 -7.38 9.25 22.78
C ASN A 319 -7.94 9.64 24.15
N ASP A 320 -8.43 8.68 24.89
CA ASP A 320 -8.98 8.86 26.25
C ASP A 320 -8.12 8.15 27.32
N SER A 321 -6.86 7.80 26.97
CA SER A 321 -5.91 7.22 27.90
C SER A 321 -5.49 8.20 29.00
N PRO A 322 -4.91 7.74 30.11
CA PRO A 322 -4.32 8.61 31.15
C PRO A 322 -3.20 9.53 30.64
N PHE A 323 -2.65 9.25 29.45
CA PHE A 323 -1.61 10.06 28.81
C PHE A 323 -2.13 10.94 27.68
N ALA A 324 -3.44 10.97 27.47
CA ALA A 324 -4.06 11.76 26.42
C ALA A 324 -3.65 13.25 26.46
N GLY A 325 -3.38 13.82 25.28
CA GLY A 325 -3.05 15.24 25.11
C GLY A 325 -1.65 15.66 25.54
N LYS A 326 -0.75 14.72 25.85
CA LYS A 326 0.62 15.05 26.29
C LYS A 326 1.62 15.14 25.13
N GLU A 327 1.39 14.44 24.04
CA GLU A 327 2.35 14.29 22.94
C GLU A 327 1.85 14.84 21.61
N GLY A 328 0.54 14.83 21.37
CA GLY A 328 -0.07 15.28 20.13
C GLY A 328 -0.35 16.79 20.06
N LYS A 329 -0.23 17.38 18.87
CA LYS A 329 -0.70 18.75 18.56
C LYS A 329 -2.21 18.79 18.30
N PHE A 330 -2.73 17.76 17.64
CA PHE A 330 -4.11 17.66 17.21
C PHE A 330 -4.77 16.48 17.93
N VAL A 331 -5.59 16.80 18.93
CA VAL A 331 -6.10 15.82 19.90
C VAL A 331 -7.63 15.80 19.99
N THR A 332 -8.33 16.71 19.29
CA THR A 332 -9.78 16.84 19.40
C THR A 332 -10.52 16.08 18.30
N SER A 333 -11.75 15.62 18.58
CA SER A 333 -12.58 14.91 17.59
C SER A 333 -12.81 15.74 16.32
N ARG A 334 -12.98 17.05 16.45
CA ARG A 334 -13.14 17.96 15.30
C ARG A 334 -11.89 17.96 14.40
N GLN A 335 -10.69 18.05 14.99
CA GLN A 335 -9.44 18.04 14.22
C GLN A 335 -9.24 16.70 13.49
N ILE A 336 -9.51 15.58 14.17
CA ILE A 336 -9.45 14.25 13.56
C ILE A 336 -10.45 14.15 12.42
N ARG A 337 -11.70 14.59 12.64
CA ARG A 337 -12.74 14.58 11.62
C ARG A 337 -12.35 15.42 10.39
N ASP A 338 -11.91 16.64 10.60
CA ASP A 338 -11.52 17.56 9.53
C ASP A 338 -10.37 16.96 8.70
N ARG A 339 -9.42 16.29 9.35
CA ARG A 339 -8.32 15.58 8.68
C ARG A 339 -8.80 14.39 7.86
N LEU A 340 -9.69 13.56 8.42
CA LEU A 340 -10.27 12.42 7.70
C LEU A 340 -11.11 12.88 6.51
N MET A 341 -11.91 13.94 6.64
CA MET A 341 -12.66 14.52 5.53
C MET A 341 -11.74 15.09 4.43
N LYS A 342 -10.58 15.62 4.81
CA LYS A 342 -9.56 16.07 3.85
C LYS A 342 -8.95 14.89 3.08
N GLU A 343 -8.78 13.74 3.71
CA GLU A 343 -8.30 12.54 3.04
C GLU A 343 -9.27 12.05 1.97
N LEU A 344 -10.59 12.10 2.22
CA LEU A 344 -11.62 11.73 1.24
C LEU A 344 -11.57 12.57 -0.05
N LEU A 345 -10.93 13.74 -0.03
CA LEU A 345 -10.74 14.55 -1.24
C LEU A 345 -9.69 13.97 -2.17
N LYS A 346 -8.76 13.16 -1.65
CA LYS A 346 -7.65 12.53 -2.37
C LYS A 346 -7.88 11.06 -2.60
N ASP A 347 -8.39 10.37 -1.61
CA ASP A 347 -8.57 8.92 -1.60
C ASP A 347 -10.05 8.55 -1.70
N VAL A 348 -10.46 8.11 -2.87
CA VAL A 348 -11.84 7.68 -3.14
C VAL A 348 -12.13 6.24 -2.69
N ALA A 349 -11.10 5.47 -2.33
CA ALA A 349 -11.27 4.12 -1.80
C ALA A 349 -11.52 4.10 -0.29
N LEU A 350 -11.32 5.24 0.37
CA LEU A 350 -11.60 5.43 1.78
C LEU A 350 -13.06 5.86 1.95
N LYS A 351 -13.73 5.32 2.97
CA LYS A 351 -15.03 5.82 3.44
C LYS A 351 -14.91 6.15 4.93
N VAL A 352 -15.54 7.25 5.33
CA VAL A 352 -15.57 7.69 6.73
C VAL A 352 -17.00 7.98 7.11
N GLU A 353 -17.46 7.37 8.19
CA GLU A 353 -18.79 7.58 8.76
C GLU A 353 -18.66 8.02 10.23
N ASP A 354 -19.50 8.96 10.64
CA ASP A 354 -19.62 9.30 12.05
C ASP A 354 -20.18 8.11 12.83
N SER A 355 -19.56 7.73 13.94
CA SER A 355 -20.04 6.69 14.82
C SER A 355 -21.19 7.22 15.71
N PRO A 356 -22.03 6.35 16.29
CA PRO A 356 -23.04 6.77 17.27
C PRO A 356 -22.49 7.54 18.47
N THR A 357 -21.21 7.38 18.78
CA THR A 357 -20.49 8.18 19.78
C THR A 357 -19.82 9.37 19.10
N SER A 358 -20.01 10.56 19.66
CA SER A 358 -19.56 11.84 19.07
C SER A 358 -18.05 11.99 18.82
N ASP A 359 -17.25 11.13 19.46
CA ASP A 359 -15.78 11.24 19.48
C ASP A 359 -15.08 10.09 18.73
N SER A 360 -15.83 9.38 17.89
CA SER A 360 -15.30 8.27 17.10
C SER A 360 -15.87 8.23 15.68
N PHE A 361 -15.05 7.69 14.76
CA PHE A 361 -15.32 7.59 13.34
C PHE A 361 -15.08 6.17 12.86
N ARG A 362 -15.99 5.63 12.05
CA ARG A 362 -15.77 4.39 11.31
C ARG A 362 -15.01 4.73 10.04
N VAL A 363 -13.81 4.22 9.94
CA VAL A 363 -12.92 4.42 8.78
C VAL A 363 -12.79 3.10 8.06
N MET A 364 -13.22 3.08 6.81
CA MET A 364 -13.28 1.88 5.98
C MET A 364 -12.31 2.01 4.81
N GLY A 365 -11.50 0.98 4.59
CA GLY A 365 -10.49 0.93 3.53
C GLY A 365 -10.45 -0.43 2.85
N ARG A 366 -9.59 -0.57 1.83
CA ARG A 366 -9.46 -1.81 1.06
C ARG A 366 -8.72 -2.91 1.77
N GLY A 367 -7.85 -2.56 2.73
CA GLY A 367 -7.04 -3.51 3.47
C GLY A 367 -6.41 -2.87 4.70
N GLU A 368 -5.74 -3.70 5.50
CA GLU A 368 -5.08 -3.28 6.72
C GLU A 368 -3.91 -2.30 6.44
N MET A 369 -3.13 -2.55 5.39
CA MET A 369 -2.02 -1.68 4.99
C MET A 369 -2.50 -0.29 4.58
N HIS A 370 -3.62 -0.19 3.88
CA HIS A 370 -4.22 1.09 3.50
C HIS A 370 -4.53 1.95 4.73
N LEU A 371 -5.18 1.36 5.74
CA LEU A 371 -5.51 2.06 6.99
C LEU A 371 -4.27 2.35 7.85
N SER A 372 -3.27 1.46 7.86
CA SER A 372 -2.02 1.69 8.60
C SER A 372 -1.21 2.86 8.03
N ILE A 373 -1.21 3.04 6.72
CA ILE A 373 -0.59 4.21 6.07
C ILE A 373 -1.29 5.50 6.47
N LEU A 374 -2.61 5.51 6.52
CA LEU A 374 -3.38 6.68 6.99
C LEU A 374 -3.04 7.02 8.44
N ILE A 375 -3.01 6.02 9.32
CA ILE A 375 -2.65 6.18 10.73
C ILE A 375 -1.23 6.77 10.86
N GLU A 376 -0.25 6.20 10.14
CA GLU A 376 1.14 6.67 10.19
C GLU A 376 1.29 8.09 9.64
N THR A 377 0.55 8.42 8.58
CA THR A 377 0.52 9.78 8.02
C THR A 377 -0.01 10.78 9.04
N MET A 378 -1.14 10.48 9.68
CA MET A 378 -1.72 11.32 10.73
C MET A 378 -0.78 11.46 11.93
N ARG A 379 -0.13 10.36 12.35
CA ARG A 379 0.85 10.35 13.42
C ARG A 379 2.01 11.33 13.15
N ARG A 380 2.59 11.32 11.94
CA ARG A 380 3.67 12.22 11.52
C ARG A 380 3.24 13.67 11.38
N GLU A 381 1.99 13.90 11.05
CA GLU A 381 1.40 15.24 11.03
C GLU A 381 1.16 15.82 12.44
N GLY A 382 1.33 15.00 13.49
CA GLY A 382 1.20 15.41 14.89
C GLY A 382 -0.17 15.14 15.51
N TYR A 383 -0.96 14.26 14.92
CA TYR A 383 -2.23 13.81 15.50
C TYR A 383 -2.00 12.77 16.58
N GLU A 384 -2.84 12.84 17.61
CA GLU A 384 -2.97 11.84 18.66
C GLU A 384 -4.39 11.29 18.64
N LEU A 385 -4.50 9.97 18.53
CA LEU A 385 -5.77 9.25 18.43
C LEU A 385 -5.64 7.83 19.00
N GLN A 386 -6.77 7.16 19.13
CA GLN A 386 -6.79 5.71 19.39
C GLN A 386 -7.54 4.99 18.29
N VAL A 387 -7.12 3.77 18.01
CA VAL A 387 -7.75 2.92 16.98
C VAL A 387 -8.12 1.56 17.51
N SER A 388 -9.20 1.00 16.94
CA SER A 388 -9.65 -0.37 17.23
C SER A 388 -8.87 -1.39 16.40
N PRO A 389 -8.92 -2.69 16.73
CA PRO A 389 -8.52 -3.74 15.80
C PRO A 389 -9.25 -3.60 14.46
N PRO A 390 -8.62 -4.04 13.35
CA PRO A 390 -9.30 -4.11 12.06
C PRO A 390 -10.40 -5.18 12.06
N HIS A 391 -11.52 -4.87 11.42
CA HIS A 391 -12.64 -5.79 11.21
C HIS A 391 -12.97 -5.87 9.73
N VAL A 392 -13.35 -7.06 9.24
CA VAL A 392 -13.84 -7.20 7.88
C VAL A 392 -15.29 -6.72 7.78
N LEU A 393 -15.58 -6.06 6.66
CA LEU A 393 -16.94 -5.65 6.33
C LEU A 393 -17.68 -6.84 5.74
N THR A 394 -18.76 -7.23 6.40
CA THR A 394 -19.67 -8.28 5.94
C THR A 394 -20.95 -7.66 5.40
N HIS A 395 -21.65 -8.36 4.52
CA HIS A 395 -22.98 -7.98 4.06
C HIS A 395 -23.92 -9.21 4.03
N GLU A 396 -25.20 -8.96 4.03
CA GLU A 396 -26.19 -10.04 3.90
C GLU A 396 -26.60 -10.21 2.44
N GLU A 397 -26.53 -11.44 1.95
CA GLU A 397 -27.02 -11.84 0.65
C GLU A 397 -27.83 -13.12 0.78
N ASN A 398 -29.09 -13.11 0.28
CA ASN A 398 -30.01 -14.25 0.37
C ASN A 398 -30.21 -14.80 1.79
N GLY A 399 -30.12 -13.94 2.83
CA GLY A 399 -30.28 -14.35 4.24
C GLY A 399 -29.03 -15.02 4.83
N LYS A 400 -27.89 -14.93 4.16
CA LYS A 400 -26.60 -15.44 4.63
C LYS A 400 -25.61 -14.27 4.78
N THR A 401 -24.83 -14.32 5.83
CA THR A 401 -23.73 -13.36 6.03
C THR A 401 -22.58 -13.72 5.11
N MET A 402 -22.18 -12.79 4.25
CA MET A 402 -21.07 -12.93 3.32
C MET A 402 -19.85 -12.17 3.84
N GLU A 403 -18.68 -12.78 3.73
CA GLU A 403 -17.40 -12.19 4.11
C GLU A 403 -16.42 -12.10 2.92
N PRO A 404 -15.52 -11.11 2.91
CA PRO A 404 -14.54 -10.97 1.84
C PRO A 404 -13.52 -12.10 1.87
N MET A 405 -13.17 -12.60 0.69
CA MET A 405 -12.21 -13.67 0.46
C MET A 405 -10.97 -13.13 -0.25
N GLU A 406 -9.82 -13.72 0.08
CA GLU A 406 -8.54 -13.44 -0.54
C GLU A 406 -8.00 -14.69 -1.23
N ARG A 407 -7.39 -14.48 -2.40
CA ARG A 407 -6.47 -15.45 -2.99
C ARG A 407 -5.07 -15.13 -2.50
N VAL A 408 -4.44 -16.07 -1.83
CA VAL A 408 -3.12 -15.93 -1.23
C VAL A 408 -2.13 -16.79 -2.01
N VAL A 409 -1.11 -16.16 -2.58
CA VAL A 409 -0.02 -16.84 -3.28
C VAL A 409 1.24 -16.75 -2.43
N ILE A 410 1.81 -17.88 -2.11
CA ILE A 410 2.99 -17.99 -1.25
C ILE A 410 4.09 -18.72 -1.99
N ASP A 411 5.28 -18.13 -2.03
CA ASP A 411 6.50 -18.76 -2.48
C ASP A 411 7.42 -18.99 -1.27
N VAL A 412 7.70 -20.26 -0.96
CA VAL A 412 8.41 -20.65 0.26
C VAL A 412 9.39 -21.79 -0.03
N PRO A 413 10.58 -21.84 0.62
CA PRO A 413 11.42 -23.01 0.62
C PRO A 413 10.66 -24.27 1.04
N GLU A 414 10.95 -25.43 0.43
CA GLU A 414 10.22 -26.68 0.71
C GLU A 414 10.20 -27.07 2.19
N GLU A 415 11.26 -26.74 2.92
CA GLU A 415 11.38 -27.05 4.36
C GLU A 415 10.34 -26.34 5.23
N TYR A 416 9.85 -25.14 4.82
CA TYR A 416 8.83 -24.36 5.57
C TYR A 416 7.41 -24.59 5.07
N GLN A 417 7.22 -25.33 3.96
CA GLN A 417 5.90 -25.58 3.37
C GLN A 417 4.90 -26.16 4.39
N GLY A 418 5.33 -27.12 5.20
CA GLY A 418 4.48 -27.77 6.20
C GLY A 418 3.99 -26.83 7.28
N ALA A 419 4.85 -25.93 7.75
CA ALA A 419 4.51 -24.91 8.76
C ALA A 419 3.45 -23.94 8.20
N VAL A 420 3.65 -23.44 6.98
CA VAL A 420 2.71 -22.54 6.29
C VAL A 420 1.35 -23.20 6.07
N MET A 421 1.33 -24.43 5.56
CA MET A 421 0.08 -25.17 5.34
C MET A 421 -0.71 -25.38 6.64
N THR A 422 -0.02 -25.71 7.74
CA THR A 422 -0.64 -25.89 9.05
C THR A 422 -1.22 -24.59 9.59
N ALA A 423 -0.44 -23.51 9.54
CA ALA A 423 -0.86 -22.20 10.02
C ALA A 423 -2.06 -21.65 9.25
N LEU A 424 -2.05 -21.73 7.92
CA LEU A 424 -3.16 -21.28 7.08
C LEU A 424 -4.39 -22.17 7.17
N GLY A 425 -4.21 -23.48 7.30
CA GLY A 425 -5.32 -24.42 7.51
C GLY A 425 -6.12 -24.10 8.78
N ALA A 426 -5.43 -23.75 9.88
CA ALA A 426 -6.07 -23.29 11.12
C ALA A 426 -6.87 -21.98 10.94
N ARG A 427 -6.53 -21.19 9.92
CA ARG A 427 -7.17 -19.90 9.56
C ARG A 427 -8.21 -20.04 8.43
N LYS A 428 -8.72 -21.26 8.18
CA LYS A 428 -9.74 -21.59 7.18
C LYS A 428 -9.29 -21.37 5.72
N ALA A 429 -7.97 -21.44 5.46
CA ALA A 429 -7.46 -21.41 4.10
C ALA A 429 -7.70 -22.74 3.38
N LEU A 430 -8.20 -22.66 2.15
CA LEU A 430 -8.35 -23.78 1.24
C LEU A 430 -7.20 -23.77 0.24
N LEU A 431 -6.39 -24.83 0.20
CA LEU A 431 -5.33 -24.98 -0.80
C LEU A 431 -5.97 -25.22 -2.18
N MET A 432 -5.69 -24.32 -3.12
CA MET A 432 -6.20 -24.38 -4.49
C MET A 432 -5.21 -25.03 -5.44
N ASN A 433 -3.92 -24.72 -5.27
CA ASN A 433 -2.85 -25.21 -6.14
C ASN A 433 -1.53 -25.29 -5.39
N MET A 434 -0.67 -26.21 -5.82
CA MET A 434 0.70 -26.36 -5.32
C MET A 434 1.63 -26.74 -6.47
N GLN A 435 2.66 -25.94 -6.69
CA GLN A 435 3.64 -26.14 -7.74
C GLN A 435 5.05 -26.16 -7.15
N PRO A 436 5.80 -27.27 -7.32
CA PRO A 436 7.21 -27.29 -6.95
C PRO A 436 8.04 -26.44 -7.93
N MET A 437 8.95 -25.63 -7.41
CA MET A 437 9.83 -24.74 -8.18
C MET A 437 11.28 -24.94 -7.71
N ASN A 438 11.98 -25.90 -8.26
CA ASN A 438 13.34 -26.30 -7.84
C ASN A 438 13.43 -26.58 -6.32
N SER A 439 14.01 -25.68 -5.51
CA SER A 439 14.12 -25.80 -4.05
C SER A 439 13.00 -25.07 -3.29
N ARG A 440 12.02 -24.51 -3.99
CA ARG A 440 10.90 -23.77 -3.43
C ARG A 440 9.57 -24.38 -3.85
N SER A 441 8.51 -24.04 -3.12
CA SER A 441 7.14 -24.42 -3.47
C SER A 441 6.28 -23.18 -3.58
N ARG A 442 5.51 -23.08 -4.65
CA ARG A 442 4.44 -22.10 -4.80
C ARG A 442 3.14 -22.70 -4.33
N LEU A 443 2.50 -22.07 -3.36
CA LEU A 443 1.23 -22.48 -2.78
C LEU A 443 0.18 -21.41 -3.07
N GLU A 444 -0.97 -21.81 -3.58
CA GLU A 444 -2.11 -20.91 -3.80
C GLU A 444 -3.26 -21.32 -2.87
N PHE A 445 -3.69 -20.40 -2.04
CA PHE A 445 -4.81 -20.61 -1.13
C PHE A 445 -5.96 -19.62 -1.44
N ARG A 446 -7.16 -20.01 -1.05
CA ARG A 446 -8.32 -19.14 -0.95
C ARG A 446 -8.80 -19.15 0.48
N MET A 447 -8.96 -17.98 1.09
CA MET A 447 -9.29 -17.87 2.51
C MET A 447 -10.02 -16.57 2.85
N PRO A 448 -10.72 -16.51 3.99
CA PRO A 448 -11.31 -15.27 4.49
C PRO A 448 -10.26 -14.19 4.77
N SER A 449 -10.52 -12.94 4.36
CA SER A 449 -9.58 -11.82 4.57
C SER A 449 -9.21 -11.65 6.04
N ARG A 450 -10.15 -11.87 6.97
CA ARG A 450 -9.88 -11.81 8.42
C ARG A 450 -8.89 -12.88 8.91
N GLY A 451 -8.71 -13.97 8.17
CA GLY A 451 -7.72 -15.00 8.50
C GLY A 451 -6.28 -14.54 8.27
N LEU A 452 -6.08 -13.47 7.50
CA LEU A 452 -4.76 -12.87 7.26
C LEU A 452 -4.35 -11.89 8.37
N PHE A 453 -5.29 -11.40 9.17
CA PHE A 453 -4.96 -10.50 10.28
C PHE A 453 -3.99 -11.18 11.25
N GLY A 454 -2.87 -10.53 11.51
CA GLY A 454 -1.80 -11.06 12.35
C GLY A 454 -1.03 -12.25 11.78
N TYR A 455 -1.24 -12.65 10.52
CA TYR A 455 -0.52 -13.77 9.92
C TYR A 455 0.83 -13.36 9.32
N ARG A 456 0.96 -12.13 8.84
CA ARG A 456 2.16 -11.68 8.13
C ARG A 456 3.43 -11.77 8.98
N SER A 457 3.36 -11.33 10.22
CA SER A 457 4.48 -11.41 11.17
C SER A 457 4.80 -12.86 11.55
N GLN A 458 3.76 -13.69 11.76
CA GLN A 458 3.92 -15.11 12.00
C GLN A 458 4.58 -15.80 10.80
N PHE A 459 4.12 -15.51 9.59
CA PHE A 459 4.65 -16.07 8.35
C PHE A 459 6.14 -15.76 8.17
N LEU A 460 6.58 -14.53 8.40
CA LEU A 460 7.99 -14.16 8.35
C LEU A 460 8.82 -14.94 9.39
N THR A 461 8.27 -15.18 10.56
CA THR A 461 8.93 -15.98 11.61
C THR A 461 9.01 -17.46 11.20
N ASP A 462 7.90 -18.03 10.75
CA ASP A 462 7.80 -19.45 10.37
C ASP A 462 8.66 -19.79 9.15
N THR A 463 8.97 -18.81 8.31
CA THR A 463 9.79 -18.95 7.09
C THR A 463 11.18 -18.32 7.21
N HIS A 464 11.59 -17.90 8.43
CA HIS A 464 12.87 -17.21 8.69
C HIS A 464 13.13 -16.00 7.78
N GLY A 465 12.06 -15.34 7.30
CA GLY A 465 12.12 -14.21 6.38
C GLY A 465 12.30 -14.57 4.91
N GLU A 466 12.41 -15.87 4.57
CA GLU A 466 12.63 -16.34 3.19
C GLU A 466 11.33 -16.55 2.41
N GLY A 467 10.18 -16.54 3.08
CA GLY A 467 8.87 -16.67 2.46
C GLY A 467 8.38 -15.36 1.84
N ILE A 468 7.71 -15.47 0.70
CA ILE A 468 7.05 -14.36 0.01
C ILE A 468 5.56 -14.63 0.00
N MET A 469 4.74 -13.68 0.44
CA MET A 469 3.29 -13.81 0.49
C MET A 469 2.62 -12.63 -0.21
N ASN A 470 1.70 -12.94 -1.11
CA ASN A 470 0.86 -11.97 -1.81
C ASN A 470 -0.59 -12.33 -1.67
N THR A 471 -1.43 -11.31 -1.55
CA THR A 471 -2.87 -11.46 -1.38
C THR A 471 -3.61 -10.62 -2.42
N ILE A 472 -4.73 -11.14 -2.91
CA ILE A 472 -5.58 -10.46 -3.89
C ILE A 472 -7.02 -10.73 -3.50
N PHE A 473 -7.83 -9.68 -3.39
CA PHE A 473 -9.27 -9.81 -3.15
C PHE A 473 -9.93 -10.70 -4.23
N ASP A 474 -10.67 -11.73 -3.80
CA ASP A 474 -11.27 -12.77 -4.66
C ASP A 474 -12.79 -12.92 -4.45
N GLY A 475 -13.49 -11.81 -4.18
CA GLY A 475 -14.93 -11.79 -4.02
C GLY A 475 -15.40 -12.06 -2.59
N TYR A 476 -16.65 -12.50 -2.47
CA TYR A 476 -17.31 -12.78 -1.19
C TYR A 476 -17.81 -14.22 -1.14
N GLU A 477 -17.77 -14.81 0.06
CA GLU A 477 -18.37 -16.11 0.36
C GLU A 477 -19.12 -16.08 1.67
N GLU A 478 -19.93 -17.12 1.91
CA GLU A 478 -20.62 -17.31 3.19
C GLU A 478 -19.62 -17.40 4.35
N TRP A 479 -19.95 -16.80 5.47
CA TRP A 479 -19.14 -16.77 6.69
C TRP A 479 -18.64 -18.16 7.08
N GLN A 480 -17.31 -18.33 7.15
CA GLN A 480 -16.61 -19.62 7.37
C GLN A 480 -16.51 -20.03 8.86
N GLY A 481 -17.25 -19.35 9.75
CA GLY A 481 -17.18 -19.61 11.20
C GLY A 481 -16.00 -18.89 11.86
N ASP A 482 -15.82 -19.06 13.16
CA ASP A 482 -14.81 -18.34 13.93
C ASP A 482 -13.38 -18.76 13.57
N ILE A 483 -12.49 -17.78 13.56
CA ILE A 483 -11.04 -17.96 13.35
C ILE A 483 -10.33 -17.40 14.58
N SER A 484 -9.49 -18.22 15.21
CA SER A 484 -8.56 -17.75 16.25
C SER A 484 -7.36 -17.10 15.60
N THR A 485 -7.25 -15.79 15.68
CA THR A 485 -6.15 -15.03 15.06
C THR A 485 -4.95 -14.87 15.99
N ARG A 486 -5.15 -14.94 17.31
CA ARG A 486 -4.12 -14.71 18.31
C ARG A 486 -4.05 -15.86 19.29
N SER A 487 -2.85 -16.43 19.47
CA SER A 487 -2.54 -17.50 20.43
C SER A 487 -1.89 -16.99 21.72
N THR A 488 -1.47 -15.72 21.75
CA THR A 488 -0.74 -15.11 22.89
C THR A 488 -1.67 -14.27 23.75
N GLY A 489 -1.45 -14.25 25.06
CA GLY A 489 -2.13 -13.36 26.01
C GLY A 489 -1.38 -12.04 26.21
N SER A 490 -2.00 -11.06 26.82
CA SER A 490 -1.41 -9.77 27.16
C SER A 490 -0.88 -9.75 28.60
N ILE A 491 0.32 -9.20 28.79
CA ILE A 491 0.80 -8.78 30.12
C ILE A 491 0.35 -7.33 30.31
N VAL A 492 -0.51 -7.10 31.28
CA VAL A 492 -1.17 -5.82 31.52
C VAL A 492 -0.63 -5.16 32.80
N SER A 493 -0.36 -3.87 32.75
CA SER A 493 0.04 -3.12 33.93
C SER A 493 -1.13 -3.00 34.92
N PHE A 494 -0.89 -3.41 36.18
CA PHE A 494 -1.87 -3.31 37.24
C PHE A 494 -1.94 -1.92 37.88
N GLU A 495 -0.85 -1.15 37.82
CA GLU A 495 -0.75 0.17 38.44
C GLU A 495 -0.25 1.23 37.46
N THR A 496 -0.56 2.48 37.77
CA THR A 496 -0.02 3.65 37.09
C THR A 496 1.25 4.13 37.79
N GLY A 497 2.35 4.30 37.05
CA GLY A 497 3.63 4.74 37.61
C GLY A 497 4.77 4.64 36.59
N GLU A 498 5.96 4.39 37.10
CA GLU A 498 7.16 4.16 36.28
C GLU A 498 7.61 2.70 36.43
N ALA A 499 7.88 2.06 35.29
CA ALA A 499 8.34 0.67 35.28
C ALA A 499 9.76 0.56 35.82
N VAL A 500 9.94 -0.24 36.85
CA VAL A 500 11.24 -0.43 37.53
C VAL A 500 11.85 -1.79 37.19
N THR A 501 13.19 -1.86 37.17
CA THR A 501 13.94 -3.08 36.79
C THR A 501 13.47 -4.31 37.54
N TYR A 502 13.17 -4.21 38.85
CA TYR A 502 12.71 -5.34 39.66
C TYR A 502 11.33 -5.86 39.25
N GLY A 503 10.38 -4.95 38.95
CA GLY A 503 9.06 -5.31 38.48
C GLY A 503 9.10 -5.97 37.11
N LEU A 504 9.89 -5.41 36.18
CA LEU A 504 10.09 -5.95 34.84
C LEU A 504 10.81 -7.30 34.83
N PHE A 505 11.81 -7.49 35.72
CA PHE A 505 12.50 -8.76 35.85
C PHE A 505 11.56 -9.91 36.26
N ASN A 506 10.60 -9.64 37.10
CA ASN A 506 9.58 -10.62 37.49
C ASN A 506 8.59 -10.88 36.35
N ALA A 507 8.24 -9.85 35.56
CA ALA A 507 7.33 -9.98 34.44
C ALA A 507 7.96 -10.76 33.26
N GLN A 508 9.25 -10.55 32.96
CA GLN A 508 9.94 -11.23 31.86
C GLN A 508 10.06 -12.75 32.04
N GLN A 509 9.96 -13.26 33.29
CA GLN A 509 9.94 -14.70 33.54
C GLN A 509 8.67 -15.39 33.02
N ARG A 510 7.62 -14.62 32.71
CA ARG A 510 6.31 -15.09 32.32
C ARG A 510 5.96 -14.78 30.86
N GLY A 511 6.74 -13.94 30.20
CA GLY A 511 6.53 -13.57 28.80
C GLY A 511 7.54 -12.57 28.29
N THR A 512 7.31 -12.08 27.08
CA THR A 512 8.17 -11.11 26.39
C THR A 512 7.69 -9.69 26.70
N LEU A 513 8.62 -8.79 27.05
CA LEU A 513 8.32 -7.40 27.36
C LEU A 513 8.41 -6.51 26.13
N LEU A 514 7.48 -5.56 26.03
CA LEU A 514 7.43 -4.51 25.01
C LEU A 514 7.99 -3.16 25.50
N ILE A 515 8.19 -3.01 26.80
CA ILE A 515 8.65 -1.78 27.45
C ILE A 515 9.93 -2.00 28.24
N GLY A 516 10.69 -0.92 28.45
CA GLY A 516 11.93 -0.89 29.23
C GLY A 516 11.77 -0.28 30.62
N ALA A 517 12.85 -0.34 31.41
CA ALA A 517 12.90 0.33 32.72
C ALA A 517 12.92 1.87 32.53
N GLY A 518 12.21 2.57 33.43
CA GLY A 518 12.05 4.03 33.35
C GLY A 518 10.89 4.50 32.48
N GLU A 519 10.23 3.61 31.74
CA GLU A 519 9.04 3.96 30.99
C GLU A 519 7.83 4.17 31.91
N LYS A 520 7.04 5.19 31.59
CA LYS A 520 5.78 5.47 32.29
C LYS A 520 4.69 4.53 31.79
N VAL A 521 3.98 3.94 32.74
CA VAL A 521 2.85 3.04 32.48
C VAL A 521 1.61 3.49 33.23
N TYR A 522 0.45 3.05 32.76
CA TYR A 522 -0.82 3.25 33.44
C TYR A 522 -1.58 1.94 33.58
N GLU A 523 -2.49 1.86 34.53
CA GLU A 523 -3.36 0.70 34.72
C GLU A 523 -4.11 0.36 33.43
N GLY A 524 -4.07 -0.91 33.02
CA GLY A 524 -4.68 -1.37 31.78
C GLY A 524 -3.81 -1.25 30.52
N MET A 525 -2.59 -0.67 30.62
CA MET A 525 -1.63 -0.63 29.51
C MET A 525 -1.02 -2.02 29.30
N VAL A 526 -0.93 -2.48 28.06
CA VAL A 526 -0.27 -3.73 27.67
C VAL A 526 1.23 -3.47 27.59
N ILE A 527 1.99 -4.22 28.39
CA ILE A 527 3.45 -4.04 28.55
C ILE A 527 4.27 -5.23 28.06
N GLY A 528 3.59 -6.29 27.61
CA GLY A 528 4.20 -7.52 27.13
C GLY A 528 3.16 -8.54 26.71
N TYR A 529 3.61 -9.75 26.37
CA TYR A 529 2.74 -10.86 26.00
C TYR A 529 3.22 -12.20 26.55
N THR A 530 2.27 -13.11 26.78
CA THR A 530 2.48 -14.48 27.24
C THR A 530 2.34 -15.47 26.08
N ALA A 531 2.96 -16.62 26.20
CA ALA A 531 2.85 -17.68 25.18
C ALA A 531 1.60 -18.57 25.37
N ASP A 532 0.94 -18.52 26.53
CA ASP A 532 -0.16 -19.42 26.91
C ASP A 532 -1.56 -18.91 26.53
N GLY A 533 -1.64 -17.77 25.85
CA GLY A 533 -2.91 -17.18 25.39
C GLY A 533 -3.78 -16.54 26.49
N SER A 534 -3.37 -16.58 27.76
CA SER A 534 -4.09 -15.97 28.86
C SER A 534 -3.52 -14.59 29.24
N ASP A 535 -4.41 -13.63 29.45
CA ASP A 535 -4.02 -12.31 29.95
C ASP A 535 -3.56 -12.39 31.42
N MET A 536 -2.59 -11.55 31.77
CA MET A 536 -2.04 -11.49 33.08
C MET A 536 -1.77 -10.05 33.54
N ASP A 537 -2.31 -9.69 34.71
CA ASP A 537 -2.02 -8.40 35.33
C ASP A 537 -0.77 -8.48 36.19
N VAL A 538 0.16 -7.53 35.99
CA VAL A 538 1.45 -7.48 36.66
C VAL A 538 1.75 -6.07 37.17
N ASN A 539 2.22 -5.96 38.42
CA ASN A 539 2.71 -4.69 38.95
C ASN A 539 4.19 -4.49 38.59
N VAL A 540 4.48 -3.70 37.59
CA VAL A 540 5.85 -3.38 37.15
C VAL A 540 6.43 -2.15 37.85
N CYS A 541 5.62 -1.41 38.61
CA CYS A 541 6.06 -0.26 39.40
C CYS A 541 6.61 -0.67 40.79
N LYS A 542 6.54 -1.96 41.11
CA LYS A 542 6.95 -2.48 42.44
C LYS A 542 8.47 -2.49 42.57
N THR A 543 8.97 -1.75 43.56
CA THR A 543 10.38 -1.75 43.97
C THR A 543 10.71 -2.94 44.87
N LYS A 544 11.97 -3.36 44.88
CA LYS A 544 12.45 -4.39 45.82
C LYS A 544 12.39 -3.83 47.22
N HIS A 545 11.66 -4.47 48.15
CA HIS A 545 11.74 -4.12 49.55
C HIS A 545 13.13 -4.50 50.07
N LEU A 546 13.86 -3.53 50.63
CA LEU A 546 15.12 -3.75 51.30
C LEU A 546 14.83 -4.55 52.58
N THR A 547 15.08 -5.85 52.55
CA THR A 547 15.09 -6.69 53.74
C THR A 547 16.51 -6.72 54.34
N ASN A 548 16.59 -6.61 55.68
CA ASN A 548 17.79 -6.44 56.48
C ASN A 548 19.05 -7.24 56.08
N THR A 549 20.10 -6.53 55.81
CA THR A 549 21.51 -6.54 56.27
C THR A 549 22.39 -7.78 56.15
N ARG A 550 22.03 -8.94 55.60
CA ARG A 550 23.00 -10.06 55.48
C ARG A 550 23.27 -10.55 54.05
N ALA A 551 22.72 -9.94 53.04
CA ALA A 551 22.91 -10.32 51.63
C ALA A 551 23.38 -9.15 50.74
N SER A 552 24.11 -8.18 51.26
CA SER A 552 24.61 -7.04 50.49
C SER A 552 25.77 -7.39 49.54
N GLY A 553 26.21 -8.65 49.52
CA GLY A 553 27.26 -9.14 48.62
C GLY A 553 26.79 -9.96 47.42
N SER A 554 25.50 -10.21 47.28
CA SER A 554 24.94 -11.02 46.17
C SER A 554 23.79 -10.34 45.41
N ASP A 555 23.81 -9.02 45.30
CA ASP A 555 22.96 -8.34 44.32
C ASP A 555 23.58 -8.56 42.93
N ASP A 556 23.36 -9.75 42.36
CA ASP A 556 23.53 -9.96 40.94
C ASP A 556 22.69 -8.91 40.24
N ALA A 557 23.34 -8.13 39.38
CA ALA A 557 22.65 -7.12 38.60
C ALA A 557 21.50 -7.79 37.81
N LEU A 558 20.25 -7.41 38.09
CA LEU A 558 19.09 -7.95 37.43
C LEU A 558 19.21 -7.63 35.92
N ARG A 559 19.45 -8.65 35.09
CA ARG A 559 19.56 -8.49 33.67
C ARG A 559 18.18 -8.57 33.02
N LEU A 560 17.76 -7.50 32.36
CA LEU A 560 16.59 -7.50 31.50
C LEU A 560 17.00 -7.96 30.10
N VAL A 561 16.15 -8.77 29.50
CA VAL A 561 16.27 -9.11 28.08
C VAL A 561 15.97 -7.85 27.26
N PRO A 562 16.67 -7.59 26.14
CA PRO A 562 16.34 -6.47 25.25
C PRO A 562 14.87 -6.51 24.84
N ILE A 563 14.22 -5.36 24.88
CA ILE A 563 12.82 -5.21 24.46
C ILE A 563 12.69 -5.35 22.94
N SER A 564 11.55 -5.87 22.50
CA SER A 564 11.17 -5.92 21.08
C SER A 564 9.96 -5.03 20.85
N PRO A 565 10.16 -3.71 20.63
CA PRO A 565 9.05 -2.81 20.37
C PRO A 565 8.34 -3.21 19.07
N LEU A 566 7.00 -3.16 19.08
CA LEU A 566 6.20 -3.44 17.91
C LEU A 566 6.18 -2.22 16.98
N SER A 567 6.28 -2.46 15.67
CA SER A 567 5.94 -1.47 14.66
C SER A 567 4.45 -1.13 14.71
N LEU A 568 3.99 -0.15 13.94
CA LEU A 568 2.56 0.17 13.83
C LEU A 568 1.78 -1.05 13.34
N GLU A 569 2.24 -1.69 12.26
CA GLU A 569 1.64 -2.89 11.70
C GLU A 569 1.63 -4.03 12.73
N GLY A 570 2.78 -4.31 13.35
CA GLY A 570 2.88 -5.32 14.41
C GLY A 570 1.97 -5.04 15.60
N SER A 571 1.75 -3.75 15.94
CA SER A 571 0.80 -3.35 16.97
C SER A 571 -0.64 -3.61 16.58
N LEU A 572 -1.02 -3.29 15.34
CA LEU A 572 -2.37 -3.54 14.81
C LEU A 572 -2.67 -5.04 14.72
N GLU A 573 -1.71 -5.83 14.22
CA GLU A 573 -1.80 -7.30 14.16
C GLU A 573 -1.92 -7.94 15.56
N PHE A 574 -1.28 -7.32 16.57
CA PHE A 574 -1.26 -7.83 17.93
C PHE A 574 -2.58 -7.58 18.68
N LEU A 575 -3.38 -6.58 18.30
CA LEU A 575 -4.58 -6.18 19.03
C LEU A 575 -5.60 -7.32 19.20
N ALA A 576 -6.01 -7.57 20.43
CA ALA A 576 -7.17 -8.40 20.74
C ALA A 576 -8.47 -7.57 20.62
N PRO A 577 -9.65 -8.22 20.49
CA PRO A 577 -10.94 -7.52 20.34
C PRO A 577 -11.29 -6.56 21.50
N ASP A 578 -10.71 -6.77 22.67
CA ASP A 578 -10.88 -5.95 23.88
C ASP A 578 -9.76 -4.94 24.09
N GLU A 579 -8.90 -4.77 23.10
CA GLU A 579 -7.76 -3.86 23.13
C GLU A 579 -7.94 -2.69 22.18
N LEU A 580 -7.17 -1.63 22.40
CA LEU A 580 -7.07 -0.44 21.55
C LEU A 580 -5.61 -0.08 21.41
N LEU A 581 -5.25 0.53 20.29
CA LEU A 581 -3.94 1.11 20.07
C LEU A 581 -4.01 2.63 20.27
N GLU A 582 -3.30 3.14 21.23
CA GLU A 582 -3.01 4.57 21.40
C GLU A 582 -1.89 4.96 20.44
N VAL A 583 -2.17 5.88 19.53
CA VAL A 583 -1.24 6.37 18.52
C VAL A 583 -0.92 7.83 18.82
N THR A 584 0.34 8.11 19.08
CA THR A 584 0.85 9.47 19.31
C THR A 584 2.05 9.73 18.40
N PRO A 585 2.48 10.98 18.21
CA PRO A 585 3.69 11.28 17.44
C PRO A 585 4.94 10.56 17.95
N GLU A 586 5.03 10.33 19.27
CA GLU A 586 6.22 9.78 19.92
C GLU A 586 6.10 8.27 20.19
N HIS A 587 4.91 7.78 20.57
CA HIS A 587 4.72 6.42 21.06
C HIS A 587 3.52 5.71 20.42
N LEU A 588 3.62 4.38 20.38
CA LEU A 588 2.54 3.44 20.12
C LEU A 588 2.33 2.61 21.38
N ARG A 589 1.13 2.68 21.98
CA ARG A 589 0.83 1.96 23.24
C ARG A 589 -0.44 1.15 23.08
N ILE A 590 -0.34 -0.16 23.32
CA ILE A 590 -1.52 -1.02 23.35
C ILE A 590 -2.11 -0.95 24.76
N ARG A 591 -3.42 -0.90 24.84
CA ARG A 591 -4.13 -0.86 26.11
C ARG A 591 -5.43 -1.66 26.08
N LYS A 592 -5.88 -2.08 27.23
CA LYS A 592 -7.22 -2.65 27.36
C LYS A 592 -8.28 -1.56 27.17
N ARG A 593 -9.41 -1.92 26.58
CA ARG A 593 -10.57 -1.02 26.43
C ARG A 593 -11.13 -0.58 27.78
N ILE A 594 -11.18 -1.51 28.73
CA ILE A 594 -11.53 -1.24 30.14
C ILE A 594 -10.22 -1.21 30.93
N LEU A 595 -9.80 -0.02 31.38
CA LEU A 595 -8.52 0.16 32.06
C LEU A 595 -8.53 -0.42 33.48
N ASP A 596 -9.58 -0.12 34.25
CA ASP A 596 -9.76 -0.59 35.63
C ASP A 596 -9.81 -2.13 35.68
N HIS A 597 -8.95 -2.73 36.51
CA HIS A 597 -8.85 -4.18 36.64
C HIS A 597 -10.15 -4.83 37.12
N ASP A 598 -10.79 -4.29 38.15
CA ASP A 598 -11.98 -4.90 38.74
C ASP A 598 -13.17 -4.85 37.79
N LEU A 599 -13.35 -3.73 37.05
CA LEU A 599 -14.38 -3.58 36.05
C LEU A 599 -14.13 -4.54 34.88
N ARG A 600 -12.88 -4.71 34.46
CA ARG A 600 -12.49 -5.64 33.40
C ARG A 600 -12.80 -7.07 33.76
N MET A 601 -12.41 -7.51 34.99
CA MET A 601 -12.71 -8.86 35.48
C MET A 601 -14.21 -9.13 35.60
N LYS A 602 -15.00 -8.15 36.05
CA LYS A 602 -16.47 -8.25 36.07
C LYS A 602 -17.06 -8.39 34.65
N ALA A 603 -16.52 -7.66 33.67
CA ALA A 603 -16.96 -7.76 32.28
C ALA A 603 -16.67 -9.15 31.68
N TYR A 604 -15.45 -9.70 31.92
CA TYR A 604 -15.09 -11.05 31.47
C TYR A 604 -15.96 -12.14 32.12
N SER A 605 -16.23 -12.03 33.42
CA SER A 605 -17.10 -12.97 34.13
C SER A 605 -18.52 -12.99 33.57
N LYS A 606 -19.08 -11.82 33.22
CA LYS A 606 -20.39 -11.72 32.57
C LYS A 606 -20.41 -12.38 31.21
N LYS A 607 -19.36 -12.16 30.39
CA LYS A 607 -19.25 -12.74 29.04
C LYS A 607 -19.09 -14.27 29.05
N LYS A 608 -18.49 -14.83 30.10
CA LYS A 608 -18.29 -16.28 30.26
C LYS A 608 -19.56 -17.01 30.75
N ASN A 609 -20.46 -16.30 31.44
CA ASN A 609 -21.68 -16.87 32.05
C ASN A 609 -22.97 -16.57 31.25
N GLY A 610 -22.90 -15.80 30.17
CA GLY A 610 -23.98 -15.53 29.22
C GLY A 610 -23.75 -16.15 27.86
#